data_d1ff9db1c572627778bc26760882f50e
#
_entry.id   d1ff9db1c572627778bc26760882f50e
#
_cell.length_a   1.000
_cell.length_b   1.000
_cell.length_c   1.000
_cell.angle_alpha   90.00
_cell.angle_beta   90.00
_cell.angle_gamma   90.00
#
_symmetry.space_group_name_H-M   'P 1'
#
loop_
_entity.id
_entity.type
_entity.pdbx_description
1 polymer ?
#
loop_
_entity_poly.entity_id
_entity_poly.type
_entity_poly.pdbx_seq_one_letter_code
_entity_poly.pdbx_strand_id
1 'polypeptide(L)'
;MIFVFAFAAISQKFTTGLLPSFCLFLLWNAFIVFVYFGLPKIRYNKNKVIKNSENHFVFTENDVTETSGNGLHTGTSAVKYDAMWRVYETKGYIYLYINSNQSYIVDKSTVTGGTVEDLRMLLISKIGEKKYKMKFMV
;
A
#
# COMPACT_ATOMS: atom_id res chain seq x y z
N MET A 1 -1.14 -20.28 -20.82
CA MET A 1 -1.53 -19.31 -21.87
C MET A 1 -0.97 -19.66 -23.25
N ILE A 2 0.16 -20.32 -23.36
CA ILE A 2 0.76 -20.84 -24.63
C ILE A 2 -0.12 -21.95 -25.28
N PHE A 3 -0.88 -22.69 -24.49
CA PHE A 3 -1.69 -23.81 -24.95
C PHE A 3 -2.87 -23.46 -25.89
N VAL A 4 -3.45 -22.26 -25.75
CA VAL A 4 -4.60 -21.84 -26.58
C VAL A 4 -4.17 -21.56 -28.03
N PHE A 5 -2.96 -21.02 -28.20
CA PHE A 5 -2.39 -20.77 -29.54
C PHE A 5 -1.96 -22.06 -30.25
N ALA A 6 -1.43 -23.02 -29.49
CA ALA A 6 -1.06 -24.31 -30.04
C ALA A 6 -2.28 -25.11 -30.56
N PHE A 7 -3.42 -25.00 -29.89
CA PHE A 7 -4.66 -25.70 -30.31
C PHE A 7 -5.28 -25.10 -31.58
N ALA A 8 -5.21 -23.79 -31.77
CA ALA A 8 -5.68 -23.09 -32.96
C ALA A 8 -4.81 -23.36 -34.19
N ALA A 9 -3.52 -23.66 -34.00
CA ALA A 9 -2.58 -23.97 -35.07
C ALA A 9 -2.75 -25.42 -35.63
N ILE A 10 -3.35 -26.31 -34.87
CA ILE A 10 -3.53 -27.72 -35.24
C ILE A 10 -4.84 -27.95 -36.04
N SER A 11 -5.79 -27.00 -35.97
CA SER A 11 -7.04 -27.13 -36.72
C SER A 11 -6.85 -26.69 -38.18
N GLN A 12 -7.18 -27.56 -39.15
CA GLN A 12 -7.04 -27.33 -40.60
C GLN A 12 -7.86 -26.17 -41.20
N LYS A 13 -8.53 -25.36 -40.37
CA LYS A 13 -9.20 -24.10 -40.71
C LYS A 13 -8.49 -22.92 -40.06
N PHE A 14 -7.24 -22.71 -40.41
CA PHE A 14 -6.34 -21.74 -39.82
C PHE A 14 -6.88 -20.29 -39.82
N THR A 15 -7.58 -19.89 -40.88
CA THR A 15 -8.07 -18.50 -41.03
C THR A 15 -9.36 -18.22 -40.26
N THR A 16 -10.25 -19.19 -40.09
CA THR A 16 -11.52 -19.01 -39.36
C THR A 16 -11.39 -19.15 -37.85
N GLY A 17 -10.31 -19.78 -37.36
CA GLY A 17 -10.06 -19.95 -35.91
C GLY A 17 -9.13 -18.90 -35.31
N LEU A 18 -8.25 -18.31 -36.10
CA LEU A 18 -7.23 -17.34 -35.60
C LEU A 18 -7.83 -15.99 -35.20
N LEU A 19 -8.74 -15.45 -35.99
CA LEU A 19 -9.35 -14.16 -35.72
C LEU A 19 -10.17 -14.15 -34.40
N PRO A 20 -11.10 -15.09 -34.17
CA PRO A 20 -11.82 -15.16 -32.91
C PRO A 20 -10.92 -15.48 -31.71
N SER A 21 -9.89 -16.33 -31.90
CA SER A 21 -8.93 -16.62 -30.82
C SER A 21 -8.09 -15.39 -30.43
N PHE A 22 -7.70 -14.57 -31.40
CA PHE A 22 -6.99 -13.33 -31.16
C PHE A 22 -7.87 -12.29 -30.47
N CYS A 23 -9.13 -12.15 -30.87
CA CYS A 23 -10.10 -11.29 -30.19
C CYS A 23 -10.33 -11.71 -28.75
N LEU A 24 -10.49 -13.01 -28.48
CA LEU A 24 -10.61 -13.55 -27.13
C LEU A 24 -9.36 -13.26 -26.28
N PHE A 25 -8.18 -13.38 -26.86
CA PHE A 25 -6.93 -13.07 -26.19
C PHE A 25 -6.83 -11.59 -25.82
N LEU A 26 -7.21 -10.67 -26.72
CA LEU A 26 -7.24 -9.24 -26.43
C LEU A 26 -8.26 -8.90 -25.35
N LEU A 27 -9.47 -9.45 -25.40
CA LEU A 27 -10.50 -9.27 -24.40
C LEU A 27 -10.04 -9.77 -23.02
N TRP A 28 -9.36 -10.92 -22.97
CA TRP A 28 -8.81 -11.48 -21.74
C TRP A 28 -7.73 -10.57 -21.13
N ASN A 29 -6.82 -10.05 -21.94
CA ASN A 29 -5.80 -9.11 -21.45
C ASN A 29 -6.43 -7.79 -20.99
N ALA A 30 -7.41 -7.25 -21.72
CA ALA A 30 -8.15 -6.06 -21.32
C ALA A 30 -8.88 -6.28 -19.98
N PHE A 31 -9.49 -7.45 -19.80
CA PHE A 31 -10.15 -7.85 -18.55
C PHE A 31 -9.15 -7.91 -17.39
N ILE A 32 -7.97 -8.51 -17.58
CA ILE A 32 -6.91 -8.55 -16.58
C ILE A 32 -6.49 -7.12 -16.17
N VAL A 33 -6.22 -6.26 -17.14
CA VAL A 33 -5.85 -4.85 -16.88
C VAL A 33 -6.97 -4.14 -16.12
N PHE A 34 -8.22 -4.34 -16.51
CA PHE A 34 -9.36 -3.77 -15.81
C PHE A 34 -9.48 -4.26 -14.36
N VAL A 35 -9.28 -5.56 -14.11
CA VAL A 35 -9.34 -6.12 -12.76
C VAL A 35 -8.23 -5.58 -11.88
N TYR A 36 -7.00 -5.48 -12.38
CA TYR A 36 -5.85 -5.04 -11.59
C TYR A 36 -5.79 -3.52 -11.39
N PHE A 37 -6.19 -2.74 -12.36
CA PHE A 37 -6.08 -1.27 -12.32
C PHE A 37 -7.41 -0.54 -12.21
N GLY A 38 -8.45 -1.03 -12.88
CA GLY A 38 -9.76 -0.40 -12.91
C GLY A 38 -10.56 -0.62 -11.63
N LEU A 39 -10.71 -1.86 -11.20
CA LEU A 39 -11.51 -2.18 -10.02
C LEU A 39 -10.98 -1.56 -8.72
N PRO A 40 -9.66 -1.56 -8.42
CA PRO A 40 -9.14 -0.89 -7.22
C PRO A 40 -9.44 0.61 -7.24
N LYS A 41 -9.28 1.27 -8.38
CA LYS A 41 -9.57 2.70 -8.55
C LYS A 41 -11.06 3.01 -8.33
N ILE A 42 -11.95 2.18 -8.90
CA ILE A 42 -13.40 2.34 -8.72
C ILE A 42 -13.79 2.12 -7.25
N ARG A 43 -13.26 1.08 -6.61
CA ARG A 43 -13.52 0.79 -5.19
C ARG A 43 -13.01 1.91 -4.29
N TYR A 44 -11.81 2.42 -4.53
CA TYR A 44 -11.24 3.54 -3.79
C TYR A 44 -12.12 4.80 -3.92
N ASN A 45 -12.53 5.15 -5.14
CA ASN A 45 -13.36 6.34 -5.38
C ASN A 45 -14.77 6.23 -4.77
N LYS A 46 -15.32 5.01 -4.69
CA LYS A 46 -16.65 4.78 -4.07
C LYS A 46 -16.57 4.73 -2.55
N ASN A 47 -15.42 4.41 -1.99
CA ASN A 47 -15.27 4.29 -0.54
C ASN A 47 -14.95 5.64 0.10
N LYS A 48 -16.00 6.41 0.40
CA LYS A 48 -15.90 7.72 1.07
C LYS A 48 -15.21 7.64 2.43
N VAL A 49 -15.30 6.50 3.11
CA VAL A 49 -14.68 6.27 4.42
C VAL A 49 -13.16 6.33 4.28
N ILE A 50 -12.59 5.62 3.30
CA ILE A 50 -11.13 5.60 3.08
C ILE A 50 -10.64 6.94 2.52
N LYS A 51 -11.40 7.54 1.61
CA LYS A 51 -10.98 8.76 0.92
C LYS A 51 -10.90 9.99 1.83
N ASN A 52 -11.79 10.07 2.83
CA ASN A 52 -11.91 11.21 3.73
C ASN A 52 -11.41 10.89 5.15
N SER A 53 -10.69 9.77 5.35
CA SER A 53 -10.11 9.48 6.66
C SER A 53 -8.83 10.27 6.85
N GLU A 54 -8.74 10.94 7.99
CA GLU A 54 -7.53 11.56 8.50
C GLU A 54 -7.00 10.70 9.64
N ASN A 55 -5.71 10.43 9.62
CA ASN A 55 -5.05 9.66 10.66
C ASN A 55 -4.12 10.58 11.43
N HIS A 56 -4.37 10.70 12.72
CA HIS A 56 -3.51 11.43 13.65
C HIS A 56 -2.70 10.42 14.46
N PHE A 57 -1.39 10.64 14.51
CA PHE A 57 -0.46 9.81 15.26
C PHE A 57 0.10 10.60 16.45
N VAL A 58 -0.02 10.05 17.65
CA VAL A 58 0.61 10.57 18.85
C VAL A 58 1.69 9.59 19.28
N PHE A 59 2.93 10.06 19.29
CA PHE A 59 4.08 9.27 19.74
C PHE A 59 4.33 9.56 21.20
N THR A 60 4.14 8.54 22.04
CA THR A 60 4.44 8.63 23.49
C THR A 60 5.77 7.91 23.79
N GLU A 61 6.18 7.89 25.04
CA GLU A 61 7.34 7.12 25.45
C GLU A 61 7.16 5.59 25.31
N ASN A 62 5.92 5.08 25.35
CA ASN A 62 5.64 3.65 25.42
C ASN A 62 5.01 3.09 24.17
N ASP A 63 4.26 3.88 23.43
CA ASP A 63 3.47 3.45 22.28
C ASP A 63 3.26 4.56 21.26
N VAL A 64 2.69 4.16 20.13
CA VAL A 64 2.16 5.06 19.10
C VAL A 64 0.67 4.88 19.07
N THR A 65 -0.06 5.93 19.40
CA THR A 65 -1.51 5.95 19.31
C THR A 65 -1.92 6.54 17.97
N GLU A 66 -2.69 5.77 17.20
CA GLU A 66 -3.35 6.22 15.98
C GLU A 66 -4.80 6.55 16.30
N THR A 67 -5.24 7.71 15.89
CA THR A 67 -6.65 8.07 15.84
C THR A 67 -7.04 8.28 14.39
N SER A 68 -7.88 7.41 13.87
CA SER A 68 -8.43 7.52 12.51
C SER A 68 -9.86 8.01 12.58
N GLY A 69 -10.21 8.99 11.77
CA GLY A 69 -11.55 9.54 11.72
C GLY A 69 -11.93 10.08 10.35
N ASN A 70 -13.20 10.01 10.01
CA ASN A 70 -13.76 10.56 8.78
C ASN A 70 -15.03 11.39 9.03
N GLY A 71 -15.23 11.86 10.25
CA GLY A 71 -16.45 12.57 10.68
C GLY A 71 -17.67 11.69 10.96
N LEU A 72 -17.69 10.44 10.47
CA LEU A 72 -18.76 9.46 10.70
C LEU A 72 -18.34 8.37 11.69
N HIS A 73 -17.07 8.00 11.67
CA HIS A 73 -16.48 6.99 12.53
C HIS A 73 -15.14 7.47 13.03
N THR A 74 -14.88 7.25 14.31
CA THR A 74 -13.58 7.50 14.94
C THR A 74 -13.11 6.19 15.55
N GLY A 75 -11.91 5.76 15.20
CA GLY A 75 -11.24 4.60 15.78
C GLY A 75 -9.93 5.04 16.41
N THR A 76 -9.61 4.52 17.58
CA THR A 76 -8.31 4.72 18.21
C THR A 76 -7.64 3.38 18.42
N SER A 77 -6.40 3.27 18.05
CA SER A 77 -5.58 2.08 18.23
C SER A 77 -4.21 2.49 18.77
N ALA A 78 -3.69 1.71 19.72
CA ALA A 78 -2.35 1.93 20.27
C ALA A 78 -1.46 0.74 19.92
N VAL A 79 -0.27 1.01 19.40
CA VAL A 79 0.71 0.00 19.01
C VAL A 79 2.00 0.26 19.80
N LYS A 80 2.45 -0.74 20.56
CA LYS A 80 3.73 -0.69 21.28
C LYS A 80 4.89 -0.76 20.29
N TYR A 81 5.98 -0.07 20.59
CA TYR A 81 7.18 -0.06 19.75
C TYR A 81 7.76 -1.47 19.52
N ASP A 82 7.70 -2.34 20.52
CA ASP A 82 8.18 -3.73 20.41
C ASP A 82 7.41 -4.57 19.40
N ALA A 83 6.12 -4.25 19.21
CA ALA A 83 5.27 -4.90 18.21
C ALA A 83 5.55 -4.44 16.79
N MET A 84 6.33 -3.37 16.59
CA MET A 84 6.69 -2.91 15.26
C MET A 84 7.73 -3.80 14.62
N TRP A 85 7.43 -4.22 13.40
CA TRP A 85 8.33 -5.07 12.63
C TRP A 85 9.53 -4.31 12.10
N ARG A 86 9.32 -3.12 11.51
CA ARG A 86 10.36 -2.31 10.87
C ARG A 86 9.91 -0.87 10.63
N VAL A 87 10.86 0.03 10.52
CA VAL A 87 10.62 1.44 10.12
C VAL A 87 11.46 1.75 8.88
N TYR A 88 10.84 2.39 7.91
CA TYR A 88 11.54 2.97 6.75
C TYR A 88 11.32 4.46 6.70
N GLU A 89 12.40 5.20 6.64
CA GLU A 89 12.38 6.65 6.45
C GLU A 89 12.79 6.99 5.02
N THR A 90 11.99 7.84 4.35
CA THR A 90 12.28 8.43 3.06
C THR A 90 12.45 9.95 3.19
N LYS A 91 12.64 10.66 2.09
CA LYS A 91 12.77 12.12 2.10
C LYS A 91 11.55 12.82 2.72
N GLY A 92 10.33 12.38 2.39
CA GLY A 92 9.08 13.03 2.83
C GLY A 92 8.28 12.27 3.87
N TYR A 93 8.51 10.96 4.03
CA TYR A 93 7.63 10.10 4.80
C TYR A 93 8.39 9.16 5.72
N ILE A 94 7.73 8.75 6.81
CA ILE A 94 8.15 7.66 7.69
C ILE A 94 7.09 6.57 7.61
N TYR A 95 7.50 5.35 7.29
CA TYR A 95 6.65 4.15 7.19
C TYR A 95 6.88 3.27 8.41
N LEU A 96 5.86 3.12 9.24
CA LEU A 96 5.89 2.30 10.45
C LEU A 96 5.23 0.95 10.13
N TYR A 97 6.02 -0.07 9.88
CA TYR A 97 5.50 -1.40 9.56
C TYR A 97 5.16 -2.16 10.83
N ILE A 98 3.90 -2.53 10.97
CA ILE A 98 3.42 -3.42 12.04
C ILE A 98 3.73 -4.87 11.67
N ASN A 99 3.57 -5.22 10.39
CA ASN A 99 3.91 -6.52 9.83
C ASN A 99 4.42 -6.35 8.38
N SER A 100 4.64 -7.46 7.66
CA SER A 100 5.15 -7.43 6.29
C SER A 100 4.24 -6.71 5.27
N ASN A 101 2.94 -6.61 5.57
CA ASN A 101 1.92 -6.17 4.60
C ASN A 101 1.18 -4.89 5.03
N GLN A 102 1.36 -4.44 6.28
CA GLN A 102 0.66 -3.29 6.81
C GLN A 102 1.64 -2.28 7.39
N SER A 103 1.47 -1.02 7.00
CA SER A 103 2.25 0.09 7.54
C SER A 103 1.38 1.32 7.74
N TYR A 104 1.71 2.08 8.76
CA TYR A 104 1.28 3.46 8.90
C TYR A 104 2.24 4.37 8.13
N ILE A 105 1.71 5.46 7.59
CA ILE A 105 2.48 6.44 6.83
C ILE A 105 2.36 7.78 7.56
N VAL A 106 3.50 8.29 8.00
CA VAL A 106 3.61 9.60 8.65
C VAL A 106 4.26 10.56 7.67
N ASP A 107 3.55 11.63 7.35
CA ASP A 107 4.10 12.73 6.55
C ASP A 107 4.97 13.61 7.44
N LYS A 108 6.24 13.79 7.08
CA LYS A 108 7.17 14.59 7.85
C LYS A 108 6.81 16.08 7.91
N SER A 109 6.10 16.58 6.91
CA SER A 109 5.66 17.97 6.84
C SER A 109 4.56 18.30 7.86
N THR A 110 3.87 17.27 8.38
CA THR A 110 2.76 17.41 9.33
C THR A 110 3.17 17.14 10.78
N VAL A 111 4.45 16.88 11.04
CA VAL A 111 4.96 16.64 12.39
C VAL A 111 4.86 17.93 13.21
N THR A 112 4.19 17.84 14.36
CA THR A 112 3.98 18.96 15.31
C THR A 112 4.34 18.52 16.72
N GLY A 113 4.65 19.46 17.60
CA GLY A 113 5.03 19.18 19.00
C GLY A 113 6.49 18.74 19.19
N GLY A 114 7.27 18.70 18.09
CA GLY A 114 8.70 18.36 18.08
C GLY A 114 9.24 18.44 16.66
N THR A 115 10.50 18.05 16.48
CA THR A 115 11.14 17.99 15.18
C THR A 115 11.10 16.57 14.59
N VAL A 116 11.31 16.45 13.29
CA VAL A 116 11.46 15.13 12.62
C VAL A 116 12.67 14.37 13.19
N GLU A 117 13.71 15.10 13.57
CA GLU A 117 14.90 14.57 14.25
C GLU A 117 14.58 13.94 15.60
N ASP A 118 13.77 14.63 16.41
CA ASP A 118 13.33 14.10 17.72
C ASP A 118 12.52 12.82 17.55
N LEU A 119 11.61 12.80 16.59
CA LEU A 119 10.83 11.61 16.25
C LEU A 119 11.73 10.47 15.78
N ARG A 120 12.74 10.75 14.96
CA ARG A 120 13.73 9.77 14.51
C ARG A 120 14.50 9.17 15.68
N MET A 121 15.03 10.03 16.57
CA MET A 121 15.77 9.58 17.75
C MET A 121 14.89 8.71 18.65
N LEU A 122 13.65 9.10 18.88
CA LEU A 122 12.68 8.32 19.63
C LEU A 122 12.48 6.95 19.02
N LEU A 123 12.18 6.88 17.71
CA LEU A 123 11.95 5.62 17.00
C LEU A 123 13.19 4.71 17.03
N ILE A 124 14.38 5.26 16.81
CA ILE A 124 15.63 4.47 16.85
C ILE A 124 15.88 3.94 18.26
N SER A 125 15.67 4.76 19.31
CA SER A 125 15.88 4.34 20.69
C SER A 125 14.92 3.23 21.14
N LYS A 126 13.67 3.26 20.65
CA LYS A 126 12.63 2.30 21.08
C LYS A 126 12.58 1.03 20.22
N ILE A 127 12.83 1.13 18.92
CA ILE A 127 12.72 0.00 17.97
C ILE A 127 14.07 -0.63 17.70
N GLY A 128 15.15 0.13 17.85
CA GLY A 128 16.54 -0.26 17.60
C GLY A 128 16.99 0.01 16.15
N GLU A 129 18.26 0.36 15.98
CA GLU A 129 18.86 0.71 14.68
C GLU A 129 18.72 -0.36 13.62
N LYS A 130 18.76 -1.64 14.00
CA LYS A 130 18.63 -2.76 13.04
C LYS A 130 17.30 -2.77 12.31
N LYS A 131 16.24 -2.34 12.97
CA LYS A 131 14.89 -2.27 12.41
C LYS A 131 14.58 -0.92 11.73
N TYR A 132 15.35 0.12 11.99
CA TYR A 132 15.22 1.44 11.39
C TYR A 132 16.09 1.55 10.13
N LYS A 133 15.51 1.88 8.99
CA LYS A 133 16.22 1.97 7.72
C LYS A 133 15.92 3.31 7.03
N MET A 134 16.97 4.06 6.73
CA MET A 134 16.85 5.23 5.87
C MET A 134 16.98 4.79 4.40
N LYS A 135 15.99 5.11 3.59
CA LYS A 135 16.01 4.95 2.13
C LYS A 135 15.88 6.33 1.50
N PHE A 136 16.99 7.00 1.29
CA PHE A 136 17.03 8.13 0.39
C PHE A 136 17.10 7.56 -1.03
N MET A 137 15.93 7.47 -1.72
CA MET A 137 15.98 7.26 -3.16
C MET A 137 16.58 8.54 -3.76
N VAL A 138 17.72 8.35 -4.39
CA VAL A 138 18.35 9.34 -5.26
C VAL A 138 17.47 9.57 -6.46
#